data_a124eec9df1ad5ab9b1c2d5ced39dfa6
#
_entry.id   a124eec9df1ad5ab9b1c2d5ced39dfa6
#
_cell.length_a   1.000
_cell.length_b   1.000
_cell.length_c   1.000
_cell.angle_alpha   90.00
_cell.angle_beta   90.00
_cell.angle_gamma   90.00
#
_symmetry.space_group_name_H-M   'P 1'
#
loop_
_entity.id
_entity.type
_entity.pdbx_description
1 polymer ?
#
loop_
_entity_poly.entity_id
_entity_poly.type
_entity_poly.pdbx_seq_one_letter_code
_entity_poly.pdbx_strand_id
1 'polypeptide(L)'
;MKIYFVESDCQDTIILGRSAKEWILREFDGCDYEIVKDFSSIEESQVPRAVLSLDMPLVTKKYIVRLLETALHKGAGRVVFGRDDNGFMLQTKKGRNTFFVEDEVFLQLGGAKNYNLVYNTLREKVVARLIQDGVVMKGAEFHIDDTVEIESGATLCAPLTIGGNTIVKSGAVIDNSNLQDCVIERNAHITCSHLVSSHVGENSTVGPFARLRDADIKDNCRIGDFVEVKNSTLCQGVKCAHLAYVGDAVVGEKTNIGCGSVFCNYDGKKKHRTTVGKGVFIGANVNLVAPLKVGDNTYIAAGTTVTKDTTDNGFVIGRVRQENKEIKPK
;
A
#
# COMPACT_ATOMS: atom_id res chain seq x y z
N MET A 1 -5.87 10.52 -36.33
CA MET A 1 -6.73 11.41 -35.52
C MET A 1 -5.83 12.10 -34.52
N LYS A 2 -5.83 13.42 -34.52
CA LYS A 2 -5.11 14.22 -33.51
C LYS A 2 -5.96 14.30 -32.24
N ILE A 3 -5.32 14.19 -31.07
CA ILE A 3 -6.00 14.29 -29.78
C ILE A 3 -5.46 15.51 -29.06
N TYR A 4 -6.34 16.32 -28.52
CA TYR A 4 -6.00 17.45 -27.66
C TYR A 4 -6.53 17.19 -26.26
N PHE A 5 -5.65 17.32 -25.28
CA PHE A 5 -6.02 17.30 -23.86
C PHE A 5 -5.94 18.72 -23.30
N VAL A 6 -7.06 19.22 -22.82
CA VAL A 6 -7.14 20.53 -22.17
C VAL A 6 -6.82 20.37 -20.68
N GLU A 7 -5.97 21.25 -20.16
CA GLU A 7 -5.65 21.29 -18.72
C GLU A 7 -6.89 21.57 -17.87
N SER A 8 -6.90 21.05 -16.66
CA SER A 8 -7.98 21.19 -15.69
C SER A 8 -7.42 21.36 -14.28
N ASP A 9 -8.12 22.10 -13.43
CA ASP A 9 -7.76 22.29 -12.01
C ASP A 9 -7.77 20.97 -11.22
N CYS A 10 -8.48 19.96 -11.70
CA CYS A 10 -8.59 18.65 -11.05
C CYS A 10 -7.65 17.58 -11.62
N GLN A 11 -6.81 17.90 -12.62
CA GLN A 11 -5.95 16.94 -13.32
C GLN A 11 -4.95 16.21 -12.43
N ASP A 12 -4.49 16.87 -11.35
CA ASP A 12 -3.50 16.33 -10.41
C ASP A 12 -4.14 15.65 -9.19
N THR A 13 -5.49 15.52 -9.17
CA THR A 13 -6.19 14.79 -8.11
C THR A 13 -5.80 13.31 -8.13
N ILE A 14 -5.28 12.82 -6.99
CA ILE A 14 -4.85 11.42 -6.88
C ILE A 14 -6.04 10.49 -6.65
N ILE A 15 -6.09 9.42 -7.44
CA ILE A 15 -7.10 8.36 -7.36
C ILE A 15 -6.37 7.02 -7.48
N LEU A 16 -6.39 6.21 -6.43
CA LEU A 16 -5.73 4.90 -6.39
C LEU A 16 -4.25 4.98 -6.85
N GLY A 17 -3.50 5.87 -6.22
CA GLY A 17 -2.06 6.03 -6.43
C GLY A 17 -1.63 6.79 -7.69
N ARG A 18 -2.56 7.20 -8.57
CA ARG A 18 -2.26 7.97 -9.79
C ARG A 18 -3.08 9.24 -9.86
N SER A 19 -2.53 10.28 -10.49
CA SER A 19 -3.31 11.47 -10.83
C SER A 19 -4.33 11.17 -11.93
N ALA A 20 -5.39 11.96 -12.02
CA ALA A 20 -6.38 11.87 -13.09
C ALA A 20 -5.72 11.97 -14.47
N LYS A 21 -4.74 12.88 -14.61
CA LYS A 21 -3.91 13.05 -15.80
C LYS A 21 -3.14 11.76 -16.16
N GLU A 22 -2.51 11.09 -15.19
CA GLU A 22 -1.81 9.83 -15.44
C GLU A 22 -2.76 8.72 -15.89
N TRP A 23 -3.95 8.64 -15.29
CA TRP A 23 -4.96 7.66 -15.69
C TRP A 23 -5.37 7.82 -17.16
N ILE A 24 -5.69 9.05 -17.60
CA ILE A 24 -6.13 9.27 -18.98
C ILE A 24 -4.96 9.13 -19.97
N LEU A 25 -3.80 9.72 -19.70
CA LEU A 25 -2.68 9.70 -20.64
C LEU A 25 -2.15 8.29 -20.90
N ARG A 26 -2.16 7.42 -19.90
CA ARG A 26 -1.79 6.00 -20.05
C ARG A 26 -2.65 5.28 -21.09
N GLU A 27 -3.95 5.58 -21.18
CA GLU A 27 -4.87 4.99 -22.16
C GLU A 27 -4.55 5.41 -23.60
N PHE A 28 -3.83 6.53 -23.77
CA PHE A 28 -3.48 7.10 -25.07
C PHE A 28 -1.97 7.03 -25.38
N ASP A 29 -1.25 6.19 -24.65
CA ASP A 29 0.17 5.96 -24.93
C ASP A 29 0.37 5.50 -26.39
N GLY A 30 1.43 6.04 -27.04
CA GLY A 30 1.69 5.81 -28.46
C GLY A 30 0.70 6.49 -29.43
N CYS A 31 -0.22 7.35 -28.95
CA CYS A 31 -1.07 8.17 -29.80
C CYS A 31 -0.41 9.52 -30.10
N ASP A 32 -0.82 10.14 -31.23
CA ASP A 32 -0.49 11.53 -31.55
C ASP A 32 -1.43 12.46 -30.76
N TYR A 33 -0.95 12.99 -29.63
CA TYR A 33 -1.69 13.95 -28.82
C TYR A 33 -0.87 15.18 -28.46
N GLU A 34 -1.58 16.22 -28.02
CA GLU A 34 -1.03 17.48 -27.55
C GLU A 34 -1.78 17.93 -26.29
N ILE A 35 -1.05 18.40 -25.29
CA ILE A 35 -1.63 19.01 -24.10
C ILE A 35 -1.67 20.51 -24.30
N VAL A 36 -2.84 21.11 -24.16
CA VAL A 36 -3.08 22.54 -24.38
C VAL A 36 -3.66 23.15 -23.10
N LYS A 37 -3.30 24.40 -22.86
CA LYS A 37 -3.77 25.14 -21.68
C LYS A 37 -5.27 25.44 -21.74
N ASP A 38 -5.77 25.77 -22.91
CA ASP A 38 -7.17 26.10 -23.14
C ASP A 38 -7.59 25.81 -24.59
N PHE A 39 -8.88 25.95 -24.90
CA PHE A 39 -9.44 25.69 -26.21
C PHE A 39 -8.92 26.62 -27.29
N SER A 40 -8.43 27.83 -26.96
CA SER A 40 -7.94 28.80 -27.92
C SER A 40 -6.63 28.36 -28.60
N SER A 41 -5.92 27.46 -27.97
CA SER A 41 -4.66 26.89 -28.45
C SER A 41 -4.85 25.74 -29.44
N ILE A 42 -6.10 25.32 -29.72
CA ILE A 42 -6.39 24.16 -30.58
C ILE A 42 -6.43 24.54 -32.04
N GLU A 43 -5.64 23.88 -32.88
CA GLU A 43 -5.68 24.06 -34.34
C GLU A 43 -6.98 23.50 -34.94
N GLU A 44 -7.85 24.39 -35.43
CA GLU A 44 -9.15 24.00 -36.00
C GLU A 44 -9.05 23.24 -37.32
N SER A 45 -7.96 23.39 -38.05
CA SER A 45 -7.73 22.76 -39.36
C SER A 45 -7.48 21.24 -39.28
N GLN A 46 -7.11 20.71 -38.13
CA GLN A 46 -6.78 19.29 -37.96
C GLN A 46 -8.02 18.45 -37.66
N VAL A 47 -8.52 17.73 -38.64
CA VAL A 47 -9.63 16.77 -38.48
C VAL A 47 -9.30 15.44 -39.20
N PRO A 48 -9.66 14.27 -38.65
CA PRO A 48 -10.45 14.06 -37.45
C PRO A 48 -9.65 14.38 -36.16
N ARG A 49 -10.30 15.01 -35.19
CA ARG A 49 -9.72 15.35 -33.89
C ARG A 49 -10.64 14.99 -32.73
N ALA A 50 -10.07 14.72 -31.58
CA ALA A 50 -10.78 14.63 -30.31
C ALA A 50 -10.23 15.70 -29.33
N VAL A 51 -11.12 16.32 -28.59
CA VAL A 51 -10.79 17.29 -27.55
C VAL A 51 -11.35 16.76 -26.23
N LEU A 52 -10.48 16.48 -25.26
CA LEU A 52 -10.77 15.84 -23.97
C LEU A 52 -10.19 16.69 -22.84
N SER A 53 -10.70 16.52 -21.63
CA SER A 53 -10.06 17.09 -20.43
C SER A 53 -9.08 16.13 -19.79
N LEU A 54 -8.02 16.63 -19.20
CA LEU A 54 -7.05 15.83 -18.43
C LEU A 54 -7.63 15.23 -17.14
N ASP A 55 -8.79 15.69 -16.69
CA ASP A 55 -9.50 15.17 -15.53
C ASP A 55 -10.68 14.22 -15.88
N MET A 56 -10.64 13.59 -17.06
CA MET A 56 -11.57 12.55 -17.50
C MET A 56 -10.93 11.14 -17.43
N PRO A 57 -10.62 10.59 -16.26
CA PRO A 57 -9.77 9.40 -16.12
C PRO A 57 -10.46 8.10 -16.55
N LEU A 58 -11.76 8.12 -16.86
CA LEU A 58 -12.49 6.94 -17.36
C LEU A 58 -12.45 6.79 -18.87
N VAL A 59 -12.02 7.83 -19.60
CA VAL A 59 -11.97 7.81 -21.07
C VAL A 59 -10.85 6.88 -21.55
N THR A 60 -11.21 5.97 -22.47
CA THR A 60 -10.25 5.05 -23.09
C THR A 60 -10.09 5.30 -24.59
N LYS A 61 -8.90 5.02 -25.12
CA LYS A 61 -8.63 5.04 -26.57
C LYS A 61 -9.63 4.20 -27.34
N LYS A 62 -9.93 2.99 -26.86
CA LYS A 62 -10.88 2.06 -27.48
C LYS A 62 -12.27 2.68 -27.61
N TYR A 63 -12.73 3.39 -26.58
CA TYR A 63 -14.03 4.06 -26.58
C TYR A 63 -14.07 5.20 -27.61
N ILE A 64 -13.06 6.06 -27.66
CA ILE A 64 -12.97 7.16 -28.63
C ILE A 64 -12.91 6.66 -30.07
N VAL A 65 -12.15 5.60 -30.35
CA VAL A 65 -12.09 4.97 -31.68
C VAL A 65 -13.47 4.45 -32.11
N ARG A 66 -14.16 3.74 -31.22
CA ARG A 66 -15.51 3.24 -31.47
C ARG A 66 -16.53 4.36 -31.73
N LEU A 67 -16.43 5.46 -30.98
CA LEU A 67 -17.26 6.65 -31.22
C LEU A 67 -16.98 7.27 -32.60
N LEU A 68 -15.71 7.37 -32.97
CA LEU A 68 -15.32 7.88 -34.29
C LEU A 68 -15.92 7.04 -35.44
N GLU A 69 -15.80 5.73 -35.36
CA GLU A 69 -16.38 4.79 -36.32
C GLU A 69 -17.90 4.95 -36.44
N THR A 70 -18.57 5.05 -35.27
CA THR A 70 -20.02 5.25 -35.21
C THR A 70 -20.43 6.61 -35.78
N ALA A 71 -19.69 7.67 -35.48
CA ALA A 71 -19.94 9.01 -35.98
C ALA A 71 -19.77 9.06 -37.50
N LEU A 72 -18.72 8.45 -38.03
CA LEU A 72 -18.48 8.36 -39.48
C LEU A 72 -19.60 7.59 -40.21
N HIS A 73 -20.03 6.47 -39.62
CA HIS A 73 -21.13 5.66 -40.19
C HIS A 73 -22.45 6.41 -40.21
N LYS A 74 -22.74 7.21 -39.17
CA LYS A 74 -23.96 8.04 -39.10
C LYS A 74 -23.86 9.38 -39.84
N GLY A 75 -22.74 9.69 -40.47
CA GLY A 75 -22.52 10.97 -41.15
C GLY A 75 -22.45 12.18 -40.23
N ALA A 76 -22.04 11.94 -38.96
CA ALA A 76 -21.85 13.00 -37.97
C ALA A 76 -20.62 13.84 -38.28
N GLY A 77 -20.76 15.16 -38.26
CA GLY A 77 -19.63 16.09 -38.33
C GLY A 77 -18.98 16.34 -36.98
N ARG A 78 -19.80 16.26 -35.92
CA ARG A 78 -19.38 16.56 -34.55
C ARG A 78 -20.12 15.65 -33.54
N VAL A 79 -19.41 15.17 -32.54
CA VAL A 79 -19.99 14.49 -31.36
C VAL A 79 -19.53 15.27 -30.14
N VAL A 80 -20.46 15.85 -29.40
CA VAL A 80 -20.23 16.64 -28.20
C VAL A 80 -20.39 15.75 -26.99
N PHE A 81 -19.47 15.83 -26.04
CA PHE A 81 -19.47 15.05 -24.79
C PHE A 81 -20.19 15.85 -23.69
N GLY A 82 -21.38 15.40 -23.30
CA GLY A 82 -22.26 16.06 -22.35
C GLY A 82 -23.52 16.61 -22.99
N ARG A 83 -24.35 17.30 -22.21
CA ARG A 83 -25.62 17.91 -22.67
C ARG A 83 -25.41 19.21 -23.41
N ASP A 84 -24.48 20.00 -22.94
CA ASP A 84 -24.18 21.33 -23.47
C ASP A 84 -22.82 21.32 -24.17
N ASP A 85 -22.65 22.25 -25.13
CA ASP A 85 -21.38 22.41 -25.82
C ASP A 85 -20.35 23.11 -24.94
N ASN A 86 -19.65 22.31 -24.18
CA ASN A 86 -18.55 22.73 -23.28
C ASN A 86 -17.17 22.72 -23.95
N GLY A 87 -17.12 22.50 -25.31
CA GLY A 87 -15.88 22.40 -26.07
C GLY A 87 -15.27 21.00 -26.15
N PHE A 88 -15.63 20.06 -25.30
CA PHE A 88 -15.16 18.68 -25.38
C PHE A 88 -15.93 17.90 -26.43
N MET A 89 -15.22 17.37 -27.42
CA MET A 89 -15.86 16.80 -28.60
C MET A 89 -14.96 15.84 -29.37
N LEU A 90 -15.61 15.07 -30.26
CA LEU A 90 -14.98 14.41 -31.38
C LEU A 90 -15.47 15.08 -32.69
N GLN A 91 -14.56 15.53 -33.50
CA GLN A 91 -14.87 16.14 -34.81
C GLN A 91 -14.36 15.27 -35.95
N THR A 92 -15.20 15.05 -36.97
CA THR A 92 -14.88 14.25 -38.16
C THR A 92 -14.60 15.13 -39.37
N LYS A 93 -14.00 14.55 -40.44
CA LYS A 93 -13.76 15.26 -41.71
C LYS A 93 -15.03 15.43 -42.56
N LYS A 94 -16.09 14.67 -42.28
CA LYS A 94 -17.30 14.59 -43.08
C LYS A 94 -18.52 14.69 -42.19
N GLY A 95 -19.53 15.43 -42.64
CA GLY A 95 -20.83 15.56 -41.99
C GLY A 95 -21.08 16.96 -41.43
N ARG A 96 -22.36 17.31 -41.31
CA ARG A 96 -22.83 18.61 -40.79
C ARG A 96 -23.62 18.48 -39.49
N ASN A 97 -23.97 17.23 -39.11
CA ASN A 97 -24.82 16.97 -37.95
C ASN A 97 -24.00 16.93 -36.69
N THR A 98 -24.53 17.48 -35.60
CA THR A 98 -23.98 17.38 -34.24
C THR A 98 -24.82 16.39 -33.45
N PHE A 99 -24.14 15.47 -32.73
CA PHE A 99 -24.76 14.55 -31.82
C PHE A 99 -24.22 14.81 -30.41
N PHE A 100 -25.08 14.67 -29.41
CA PHE A 100 -24.68 14.75 -28.01
C PHE A 100 -24.61 13.32 -27.41
N VAL A 101 -23.56 13.04 -26.65
CA VAL A 101 -23.36 11.77 -25.96
C VAL A 101 -23.21 12.05 -24.48
N GLU A 102 -24.19 11.61 -23.72
CA GLU A 102 -24.12 11.60 -22.26
C GLU A 102 -23.68 10.21 -21.81
N ASP A 103 -22.41 10.09 -21.38
CA ASP A 103 -21.85 8.85 -20.86
C ASP A 103 -20.95 9.18 -19.68
N GLU A 104 -21.04 8.38 -18.62
CA GLU A 104 -20.23 8.55 -17.40
C GLU A 104 -18.72 8.46 -17.66
N VAL A 105 -18.32 7.89 -18.78
CA VAL A 105 -16.93 7.86 -19.26
C VAL A 105 -16.35 9.27 -19.42
N PHE A 106 -17.17 10.28 -19.75
CA PHE A 106 -16.74 11.68 -19.93
C PHE A 106 -16.89 12.53 -18.67
N LEU A 107 -17.10 11.93 -17.50
CA LEU A 107 -17.15 12.68 -16.25
C LEU A 107 -15.81 13.32 -15.92
N GLN A 108 -15.87 14.62 -15.65
CA GLN A 108 -14.79 15.36 -15.05
C GLN A 108 -14.85 15.25 -13.53
N LEU A 109 -13.69 15.33 -12.88
CA LEU A 109 -13.55 15.26 -11.41
C LEU A 109 -14.04 16.54 -10.73
N GLY A 110 -15.26 16.95 -10.95
CA GLY A 110 -15.87 18.10 -10.29
C GLY A 110 -16.78 17.67 -9.14
N GLY A 111 -16.38 17.91 -7.89
CA GLY A 111 -17.20 17.65 -6.70
C GLY A 111 -17.27 16.18 -6.27
N ALA A 112 -17.74 15.96 -5.04
CA ALA A 112 -17.72 14.65 -4.36
C ALA A 112 -18.47 13.53 -5.09
N LYS A 113 -19.60 13.86 -5.76
CA LYS A 113 -20.39 12.87 -6.49
C LYS A 113 -19.60 12.24 -7.64
N ASN A 114 -19.01 13.07 -8.49
CA ASN A 114 -18.23 12.60 -9.63
C ASN A 114 -16.97 11.87 -9.16
N TYR A 115 -16.28 12.40 -8.16
CA TYR A 115 -15.12 11.74 -7.57
C TYR A 115 -15.47 10.32 -7.11
N ASN A 116 -16.55 10.13 -6.34
CA ASN A 116 -16.95 8.82 -5.84
C ASN A 116 -17.29 7.84 -6.97
N LEU A 117 -17.95 8.31 -8.04
CA LEU A 117 -18.28 7.46 -9.17
C LEU A 117 -17.02 7.03 -9.91
N VAL A 118 -16.13 7.97 -10.23
CA VAL A 118 -14.85 7.71 -10.87
C VAL A 118 -13.99 6.77 -10.02
N TYR A 119 -13.86 7.05 -8.72
CA TYR A 119 -13.10 6.21 -7.77
C TYR A 119 -13.59 4.75 -7.78
N ASN A 120 -14.89 4.52 -7.65
CA ASN A 120 -15.44 3.17 -7.63
C ASN A 120 -15.23 2.44 -8.96
N THR A 121 -15.43 3.14 -10.08
CA THR A 121 -15.20 2.55 -11.42
C THR A 121 -13.74 2.16 -11.63
N LEU A 122 -12.78 3.00 -11.23
CA LEU A 122 -11.36 2.70 -11.33
C LEU A 122 -10.95 1.57 -10.38
N ARG A 123 -11.49 1.54 -9.14
CA ARG A 123 -11.28 0.46 -8.18
C ARG A 123 -11.71 -0.90 -8.76
N GLU A 124 -12.87 -0.96 -9.39
CA GLU A 124 -13.34 -2.18 -10.05
C GLU A 124 -12.42 -2.61 -11.20
N LYS A 125 -11.90 -1.65 -11.98
CA LYS A 125 -10.91 -1.95 -13.03
C LYS A 125 -9.61 -2.53 -12.46
N VAL A 126 -9.09 -1.98 -11.36
CA VAL A 126 -7.88 -2.50 -10.69
C VAL A 126 -8.12 -3.92 -10.20
N VAL A 127 -9.23 -4.18 -9.51
CA VAL A 127 -9.60 -5.51 -9.01
C VAL A 127 -9.75 -6.50 -10.17
N ALA A 128 -10.45 -6.13 -11.24
CA ALA A 128 -10.63 -6.99 -12.41
C ALA A 128 -9.30 -7.35 -13.08
N ARG A 129 -8.37 -6.40 -13.20
CA ARG A 129 -7.02 -6.63 -13.71
C ARG A 129 -6.28 -7.65 -12.85
N LEU A 130 -6.25 -7.46 -11.53
CA LEU A 130 -5.55 -8.36 -10.60
C LEU A 130 -6.10 -9.80 -10.67
N ILE A 131 -7.42 -9.96 -10.81
CA ILE A 131 -8.03 -11.29 -11.02
C ILE A 131 -7.56 -11.91 -12.35
N GLN A 132 -7.51 -11.13 -13.43
CA GLN A 132 -7.01 -11.59 -14.73
C GLN A 132 -5.52 -11.98 -14.67
N ASP A 133 -4.74 -11.27 -13.85
CA ASP A 133 -3.32 -11.54 -13.62
C ASP A 133 -3.09 -12.75 -12.69
N GLY A 134 -4.16 -13.42 -12.23
CA GLY A 134 -4.08 -14.66 -11.46
C GLY A 134 -3.98 -14.46 -9.94
N VAL A 135 -4.36 -13.29 -9.42
CA VAL A 135 -4.47 -13.04 -7.98
C VAL A 135 -5.80 -13.58 -7.45
N VAL A 136 -5.77 -14.33 -6.35
CA VAL A 136 -6.97 -14.84 -5.69
C VAL A 136 -7.57 -13.78 -4.79
N MET A 137 -8.80 -13.33 -5.09
CA MET A 137 -9.50 -12.26 -4.35
C MET A 137 -10.70 -12.84 -3.59
N LYS A 138 -10.77 -12.65 -2.26
CA LYS A 138 -11.86 -13.15 -1.40
C LYS A 138 -12.54 -12.00 -0.68
N GLY A 139 -13.83 -11.79 -0.91
CA GLY A 139 -14.62 -10.68 -0.35
C GLY A 139 -14.83 -9.54 -1.36
N ALA A 140 -15.20 -8.35 -0.89
CA ALA A 140 -15.66 -7.26 -1.76
C ALA A 140 -15.01 -5.88 -1.52
N GLU A 141 -14.44 -5.64 -0.34
CA GLU A 141 -13.93 -4.32 0.04
C GLU A 141 -12.40 -4.25 -0.17
N PHE A 142 -12.01 -3.98 -1.42
CA PHE A 142 -10.61 -3.82 -1.80
C PHE A 142 -10.33 -2.38 -2.19
N HIS A 143 -9.39 -1.72 -1.50
CA HIS A 143 -8.83 -0.42 -1.83
C HIS A 143 -7.36 -0.62 -2.19
N ILE A 144 -7.07 -0.83 -3.46
CA ILE A 144 -5.72 -1.15 -3.96
C ILE A 144 -5.31 -0.07 -4.95
N ASP A 145 -4.18 0.57 -4.70
CA ASP A 145 -3.60 1.54 -5.63
C ASP A 145 -3.15 0.84 -6.93
N ASP A 146 -3.30 1.51 -8.08
CA ASP A 146 -2.85 0.95 -9.36
C ASP A 146 -1.32 0.85 -9.49
N THR A 147 -0.59 1.50 -8.60
CA THR A 147 0.88 1.43 -8.48
C THR A 147 1.37 0.16 -7.79
N VAL A 148 0.47 -0.58 -7.14
CA VAL A 148 0.78 -1.81 -6.42
C VAL A 148 1.04 -2.96 -7.38
N GLU A 149 2.11 -3.70 -7.13
CA GLU A 149 2.48 -4.90 -7.88
C GLU A 149 2.14 -6.17 -7.10
N ILE A 150 1.31 -7.04 -7.65
CA ILE A 150 0.92 -8.31 -7.02
C ILE A 150 1.16 -9.45 -7.98
N GLU A 151 2.00 -10.40 -7.59
CA GLU A 151 2.31 -11.58 -8.40
C GLU A 151 1.13 -12.58 -8.43
N SER A 152 0.99 -13.27 -9.55
CA SER A 152 0.07 -14.41 -9.70
C SER A 152 0.24 -15.43 -8.57
N GLY A 153 -0.87 -15.98 -8.06
CA GLY A 153 -0.88 -16.93 -6.96
C GLY A 153 -0.87 -16.31 -5.56
N ALA A 154 -0.78 -14.98 -5.43
CA ALA A 154 -1.06 -14.31 -4.15
C ALA A 154 -2.56 -14.38 -3.82
N THR A 155 -2.90 -14.37 -2.52
CA THR A 155 -4.28 -14.38 -2.04
C THR A 155 -4.56 -13.14 -1.19
N LEU A 156 -5.59 -12.40 -1.56
CA LEU A 156 -6.06 -11.21 -0.85
C LEU A 156 -7.45 -11.45 -0.27
N CYS A 157 -7.62 -11.20 1.03
CA CYS A 157 -8.90 -11.36 1.74
C CYS A 157 -9.36 -9.99 2.28
N ALA A 158 -10.52 -9.53 1.84
CA ALA A 158 -11.11 -8.24 2.25
C ALA A 158 -11.67 -8.27 3.69
N PRO A 159 -11.82 -7.09 4.36
CA PRO A 159 -11.49 -5.75 3.87
C PRO A 159 -9.98 -5.49 3.78
N LEU A 160 -9.53 -4.78 2.77
CA LEU A 160 -8.10 -4.64 2.50
C LEU A 160 -7.76 -3.28 1.89
N THR A 161 -6.69 -2.65 2.39
CA THR A 161 -6.11 -1.45 1.79
C THR A 161 -4.64 -1.69 1.48
N ILE A 162 -4.24 -1.56 0.21
CA ILE A 162 -2.84 -1.66 -0.21
C ILE A 162 -2.50 -0.45 -1.07
N GLY A 163 -1.51 0.32 -0.66
CA GLY A 163 -1.15 1.55 -1.35
C GLY A 163 0.35 1.72 -1.60
N GLY A 164 0.66 2.81 -2.29
CA GLY A 164 2.00 3.22 -2.64
C GLY A 164 2.71 2.27 -3.60
N ASN A 165 4.00 2.06 -3.36
CA ASN A 165 4.84 1.15 -4.15
C ASN A 165 4.94 -0.24 -3.50
N THR A 166 3.80 -0.77 -3.00
CA THR A 166 3.77 -2.08 -2.36
C THR A 166 3.93 -3.20 -3.38
N ILE A 167 4.77 -4.18 -3.05
CA ILE A 167 5.02 -5.38 -3.85
C ILE A 167 4.59 -6.61 -3.04
N VAL A 168 3.75 -7.47 -3.62
CA VAL A 168 3.29 -8.72 -3.01
C VAL A 168 3.69 -9.89 -3.89
N LYS A 169 4.50 -10.79 -3.36
CA LYS A 169 5.04 -11.94 -4.09
C LYS A 169 4.09 -13.14 -4.08
N SER A 170 4.33 -14.05 -5.02
CA SER A 170 3.53 -15.27 -5.21
C SER A 170 3.41 -16.11 -3.93
N GLY A 171 2.22 -16.67 -3.70
CA GLY A 171 1.93 -17.48 -2.51
C GLY A 171 1.70 -16.70 -1.23
N ALA A 172 1.96 -15.38 -1.21
CA ALA A 172 1.64 -14.56 -0.05
C ALA A 172 0.14 -14.47 0.19
N VAL A 173 -0.25 -14.42 1.47
CA VAL A 173 -1.64 -14.27 1.90
C VAL A 173 -1.77 -13.00 2.72
N ILE A 174 -2.65 -12.09 2.31
CA ILE A 174 -2.93 -10.86 3.03
C ILE A 174 -4.41 -10.83 3.38
N ASP A 175 -4.70 -10.79 4.67
CA ASP A 175 -6.05 -10.87 5.20
C ASP A 175 -6.34 -9.65 6.09
N ASN A 176 -7.43 -8.92 5.82
CA ASN A 176 -7.95 -7.83 6.63
C ASN A 176 -6.87 -6.86 7.15
N SER A 177 -6.02 -6.37 6.27
CA SER A 177 -4.81 -5.63 6.63
C SER A 177 -4.66 -4.32 5.84
N ASN A 178 -3.82 -3.43 6.34
CA ASN A 178 -3.50 -2.15 5.72
C ASN A 178 -1.99 -2.07 5.47
N LEU A 179 -1.59 -1.96 4.19
CA LEU A 179 -0.20 -1.95 3.75
C LEU A 179 0.10 -0.69 2.94
N GLN A 180 1.20 -0.02 3.26
CA GLN A 180 1.68 1.15 2.52
C GLN A 180 3.19 1.04 2.29
N ASP A 181 3.63 1.10 1.02
CA ASP A 181 5.05 1.06 0.64
C ASP A 181 5.80 -0.15 1.23
N CYS A 182 5.24 -1.34 1.09
CA CYS A 182 5.74 -2.58 1.68
C CYS A 182 6.26 -3.56 0.62
N VAL A 183 7.16 -4.43 1.03
CA VAL A 183 7.55 -5.63 0.25
C VAL A 183 7.18 -6.87 1.06
N ILE A 184 6.29 -7.69 0.48
CA ILE A 184 5.82 -8.95 1.09
C ILE A 184 6.33 -10.10 0.24
N GLU A 185 7.25 -10.86 0.80
CA GLU A 185 7.92 -11.96 0.09
C GLU A 185 7.04 -13.22 -0.01
N ARG A 186 7.56 -14.20 -0.74
CA ARG A 186 6.85 -15.45 -1.07
C ARG A 186 6.34 -16.18 0.17
N ASN A 187 5.10 -16.65 0.12
CA ASN A 187 4.45 -17.42 1.19
C ASN A 187 4.37 -16.69 2.53
N ALA A 188 4.63 -15.38 2.59
CA ALA A 188 4.42 -14.61 3.81
C ALA A 188 2.91 -14.48 4.09
N HIS A 189 2.54 -14.46 5.37
CA HIS A 189 1.15 -14.39 5.79
C HIS A 189 0.92 -13.19 6.71
N ILE A 190 0.11 -12.25 6.26
CA ILE A 190 -0.24 -11.04 7.01
C ILE A 190 -1.71 -11.09 7.37
N THR A 191 -2.03 -10.94 8.65
CA THR A 191 -3.42 -11.01 9.13
C THR A 191 -3.73 -9.82 10.04
N CYS A 192 -4.85 -9.13 9.81
CA CYS A 192 -5.40 -8.06 10.67
C CYS A 192 -4.33 -7.08 11.16
N SER A 193 -3.45 -6.60 10.28
CA SER A 193 -2.25 -5.87 10.69
C SER A 193 -2.04 -4.59 9.87
N HIS A 194 -1.24 -3.67 10.41
CA HIS A 194 -0.92 -2.40 9.77
C HIS A 194 0.58 -2.27 9.54
N LEU A 195 0.99 -2.21 8.28
CA LEU A 195 2.39 -2.16 7.84
C LEU A 195 2.65 -0.90 7.01
N VAL A 196 3.72 -0.19 7.32
CA VAL A 196 4.19 0.98 6.55
C VAL A 196 5.69 0.88 6.33
N SER A 197 6.15 1.11 5.11
CA SER A 197 7.57 1.13 4.72
C SER A 197 8.33 -0.08 5.26
N SER A 198 7.73 -1.26 5.16
CA SER A 198 8.25 -2.47 5.81
C SER A 198 8.43 -3.63 4.84
N HIS A 199 9.44 -4.46 5.12
CA HIS A 199 9.71 -5.70 4.42
C HIS A 199 9.34 -6.90 5.30
N VAL A 200 8.67 -7.89 4.71
CA VAL A 200 8.35 -9.17 5.36
C VAL A 200 8.89 -10.31 4.49
N GLY A 201 9.89 -11.01 5.02
CA GLY A 201 10.61 -12.09 4.37
C GLY A 201 9.80 -13.37 4.13
N GLU A 202 10.37 -14.27 3.36
CA GLU A 202 9.74 -15.51 2.94
C GLU A 202 9.26 -16.36 4.13
N ASN A 203 8.08 -16.97 3.99
CA ASN A 203 7.47 -17.87 4.98
C ASN A 203 7.28 -17.23 6.38
N SER A 204 7.34 -15.91 6.49
CA SER A 204 7.14 -15.19 7.74
C SER A 204 5.67 -14.90 7.98
N THR A 205 5.27 -14.85 9.26
CA THR A 205 3.90 -14.53 9.66
C THR A 205 3.85 -13.24 10.47
N VAL A 206 2.88 -12.37 10.17
CA VAL A 206 2.65 -11.10 10.86
C VAL A 206 1.18 -11.00 11.24
N GLY A 207 0.93 -10.79 12.52
CA GLY A 207 -0.41 -10.62 13.06
C GLY A 207 -0.96 -11.82 13.84
N PRO A 208 -2.23 -11.73 14.28
CA PRO A 208 -3.09 -10.56 14.09
C PRO A 208 -2.69 -9.35 14.94
N PHE A 209 -3.18 -8.16 14.59
CA PHE A 209 -3.02 -6.91 15.34
C PHE A 209 -1.57 -6.46 15.56
N ALA A 210 -0.69 -6.77 14.62
CA ALA A 210 0.68 -6.28 14.62
C ALA A 210 0.78 -4.91 13.92
N ARG A 211 1.76 -4.10 14.34
CA ARG A 211 2.10 -2.84 13.69
C ARG A 211 3.57 -2.78 13.31
N LEU A 212 3.85 -2.68 12.01
CA LEU A 212 5.21 -2.55 11.49
C LEU A 212 5.41 -1.14 10.88
N ARG A 213 6.55 -0.51 11.20
CA ARG A 213 6.95 0.78 10.62
C ARG A 213 8.46 0.80 10.39
N ASP A 214 8.90 1.02 9.16
CA ASP A 214 10.32 0.99 8.81
C ASP A 214 11.00 -0.29 9.34
N ALA A 215 10.30 -1.42 9.27
CA ALA A 215 10.71 -2.70 9.81
C ALA A 215 11.19 -3.65 8.72
N ASP A 216 12.30 -4.33 8.99
CA ASP A 216 12.86 -5.35 8.11
C ASP A 216 12.79 -6.71 8.80
N ILE A 217 11.73 -7.46 8.49
CA ILE A 217 11.50 -8.81 9.00
C ILE A 217 12.06 -9.79 7.98
N LYS A 218 13.08 -10.56 8.38
CA LYS A 218 13.69 -11.58 7.52
C LYS A 218 12.85 -12.86 7.48
N ASP A 219 13.36 -13.88 6.80
CA ASP A 219 12.64 -15.11 6.52
C ASP A 219 12.31 -15.94 7.78
N ASN A 220 11.22 -16.70 7.71
CA ASN A 220 10.80 -17.65 8.73
C ASN A 220 10.57 -17.02 10.12
N CYS A 221 10.28 -15.72 10.18
CA CYS A 221 9.95 -15.02 11.41
C CYS A 221 8.48 -15.21 11.81
N ARG A 222 8.21 -15.11 13.10
CA ARG A 222 6.86 -15.08 13.65
C ARG A 222 6.66 -13.82 14.49
N ILE A 223 5.86 -12.89 13.96
CA ILE A 223 5.44 -11.67 14.66
C ILE A 223 3.96 -11.82 14.95
N GLY A 224 3.58 -11.86 16.23
CA GLY A 224 2.20 -12.18 16.61
C GLY A 224 1.43 -11.00 17.17
N ASP A 225 0.50 -11.33 18.06
CA ASP A 225 -0.55 -10.44 18.54
C ASP A 225 0.00 -9.24 19.30
N PHE A 226 -0.46 -8.03 18.92
CA PHE A 226 -0.12 -6.77 19.58
C PHE A 226 1.39 -6.49 19.67
N VAL A 227 2.14 -6.96 18.67
CA VAL A 227 3.57 -6.65 18.54
C VAL A 227 3.74 -5.41 17.69
N GLU A 228 4.51 -4.46 18.19
CA GLU A 228 4.97 -3.31 17.39
C GLU A 228 6.47 -3.43 17.12
N VAL A 229 6.84 -3.36 15.84
CA VAL A 229 8.23 -3.28 15.39
C VAL A 229 8.43 -1.96 14.63
N LYS A 230 9.44 -1.19 15.07
CA LYS A 230 9.74 0.11 14.46
C LYS A 230 11.24 0.30 14.25
N ASN A 231 11.60 0.75 13.02
CA ASN A 231 13.00 1.05 12.67
C ASN A 231 13.98 -0.04 13.13
N SER A 232 13.62 -1.31 12.85
CA SER A 232 14.31 -2.48 13.39
C SER A 232 14.41 -3.61 12.40
N THR A 233 15.48 -4.37 12.50
CA THR A 233 15.71 -5.59 11.74
C THR A 233 15.58 -6.81 12.63
N LEU A 234 14.70 -7.73 12.29
CA LEU A 234 14.57 -9.04 12.91
C LEU A 234 15.11 -10.10 11.95
N CYS A 235 16.25 -10.68 12.31
CA CYS A 235 16.93 -11.67 11.46
C CYS A 235 16.14 -12.98 11.36
N GLN A 236 16.60 -13.88 10.49
CA GLN A 236 15.91 -15.12 10.16
C GLN A 236 15.50 -15.93 11.41
N GLY A 237 14.24 -16.37 11.41
CA GLY A 237 13.72 -17.27 12.43
C GLY A 237 13.45 -16.64 13.79
N VAL A 238 13.48 -15.31 13.90
CA VAL A 238 13.09 -14.60 15.14
C VAL A 238 11.61 -14.81 15.43
N LYS A 239 11.32 -15.05 16.71
CA LYS A 239 9.96 -15.21 17.24
C LYS A 239 9.65 -14.11 18.25
N CYS A 240 8.62 -13.34 17.97
CA CYS A 240 8.05 -12.31 18.83
C CYS A 240 6.53 -12.44 18.75
N ALA A 241 5.96 -13.36 19.52
CA ALA A 241 4.60 -13.83 19.26
C ALA A 241 3.51 -13.05 20.00
N HIS A 242 3.84 -12.28 21.05
CA HIS A 242 2.83 -11.63 21.88
C HIS A 242 3.32 -10.33 22.50
N LEU A 243 2.47 -9.29 22.43
CA LEU A 243 2.55 -8.04 23.20
C LEU A 243 3.98 -7.58 23.48
N ALA A 244 4.67 -7.05 22.50
CA ALA A 244 6.03 -6.57 22.66
C ALA A 244 6.27 -5.30 21.83
N TYR A 245 7.20 -4.46 22.31
CA TYR A 245 7.68 -3.32 21.53
C TYR A 245 9.16 -3.51 21.19
N VAL A 246 9.47 -3.55 19.89
CA VAL A 246 10.83 -3.64 19.36
C VAL A 246 11.13 -2.38 18.56
N GLY A 247 11.86 -1.45 19.16
CA GLY A 247 12.20 -0.16 18.54
C GLY A 247 13.70 0.08 18.44
N ASP A 248 14.14 0.61 17.30
CA ASP A 248 15.53 0.97 17.01
C ASP A 248 16.52 -0.18 17.33
N ALA A 249 16.21 -1.39 16.85
CA ALA A 249 16.94 -2.60 17.23
C ALA A 249 17.42 -3.45 16.04
N VAL A 250 18.44 -4.27 16.29
CA VAL A 250 18.77 -5.43 15.46
C VAL A 250 18.67 -6.67 16.37
N VAL A 251 17.88 -7.65 15.94
CA VAL A 251 17.68 -8.91 16.66
C VAL A 251 18.24 -10.07 15.84
N GLY A 252 19.21 -10.76 16.37
CA GLY A 252 19.90 -11.86 15.71
C GLY A 252 19.04 -13.10 15.50
N GLU A 253 19.48 -13.95 14.61
CA GLU A 253 18.79 -15.14 14.15
C GLU A 253 18.30 -16.06 15.27
N LYS A 254 17.11 -16.67 15.07
CA LYS A 254 16.53 -17.67 15.98
C LYS A 254 16.31 -17.17 17.43
N THR A 255 16.37 -15.87 17.65
CA THR A 255 16.07 -15.27 18.95
C THR A 255 14.58 -15.34 19.25
N ASN A 256 14.24 -15.66 20.52
CA ASN A 256 12.87 -15.66 21.01
C ASN A 256 12.65 -14.46 21.94
N ILE A 257 11.67 -13.62 21.62
CA ILE A 257 11.26 -12.46 22.42
C ILE A 257 9.97 -12.82 23.17
N GLY A 258 10.05 -12.84 24.50
CA GLY A 258 8.95 -13.17 25.40
C GLY A 258 7.90 -12.07 25.45
N CYS A 259 6.67 -12.46 25.82
CA CYS A 259 5.53 -11.56 25.97
C CYS A 259 5.82 -10.41 26.93
N GLY A 260 5.36 -9.20 26.61
CA GLY A 260 5.58 -8.00 27.45
C GLY A 260 6.99 -7.44 27.42
N SER A 261 7.84 -7.91 26.51
CA SER A 261 9.21 -7.37 26.40
C SER A 261 9.21 -6.00 25.75
N VAL A 262 10.01 -5.08 26.30
CA VAL A 262 10.12 -3.70 25.82
C VAL A 262 11.58 -3.34 25.54
N PHE A 263 11.86 -2.88 24.32
CA PHE A 263 13.13 -2.26 23.96
C PHE A 263 13.03 -0.76 24.27
N CYS A 264 13.58 -0.36 25.43
CA CYS A 264 13.52 1.01 25.92
C CYS A 264 14.54 1.88 25.17
N ASN A 265 14.17 2.31 23.98
CA ASN A 265 15.04 2.98 23.02
C ASN A 265 15.16 4.50 23.19
N TYR A 266 14.35 5.14 24.03
CA TYR A 266 14.28 6.59 24.20
C TYR A 266 14.59 7.02 25.63
N ASP A 267 15.56 7.91 25.81
CA ASP A 267 16.02 8.41 27.11
C ASP A 267 15.36 9.75 27.55
N GLY A 268 14.34 10.19 26.81
CA GLY A 268 13.71 11.49 26.98
C GLY A 268 14.29 12.59 26.10
N LYS A 269 15.42 12.37 25.42
CA LYS A 269 16.10 13.32 24.52
C LYS A 269 16.48 12.68 23.18
N LYS A 270 17.06 11.49 23.21
CA LYS A 270 17.59 10.79 22.03
C LYS A 270 17.10 9.34 22.01
N LYS A 271 17.08 8.76 20.80
CA LYS A 271 16.89 7.33 20.60
C LYS A 271 18.24 6.64 20.55
N HIS A 272 18.30 5.46 21.16
CA HIS A 272 19.47 4.61 21.24
C HIS A 272 19.15 3.23 20.70
N ARG A 273 20.16 2.57 20.14
CA ARG A 273 20.00 1.26 19.49
C ARG A 273 20.29 0.13 20.46
N THR A 274 19.49 -0.94 20.37
CA THR A 274 19.75 -2.23 21.02
C THR A 274 20.18 -3.23 19.95
N THR A 275 21.25 -3.98 20.24
CA THR A 275 21.69 -5.10 19.40
C THR A 275 21.57 -6.38 20.22
N VAL A 276 20.79 -7.34 19.73
CA VAL A 276 20.60 -8.65 20.34
C VAL A 276 21.27 -9.70 19.43
N GLY A 277 22.11 -10.55 20.02
CA GLY A 277 22.79 -11.63 19.34
C GLY A 277 21.85 -12.72 18.83
N LYS A 278 22.41 -13.76 18.23
CA LYS A 278 21.66 -14.93 17.73
C LYS A 278 21.34 -15.90 18.84
N GLY A 279 20.23 -16.64 18.71
CA GLY A 279 19.84 -17.71 19.63
C GLY A 279 19.51 -17.23 21.05
N VAL A 280 19.26 -15.95 21.24
CA VAL A 280 18.94 -15.36 22.55
C VAL A 280 17.53 -15.75 22.97
N PHE A 281 17.36 -16.10 24.25
CA PHE A 281 16.06 -16.24 24.89
C PHE A 281 15.77 -15.05 25.78
N ILE A 282 14.83 -14.20 25.39
CA ILE A 282 14.33 -13.07 26.19
C ILE A 282 13.05 -13.54 26.90
N GLY A 283 13.08 -13.60 28.21
CA GLY A 283 11.92 -14.01 29.02
C GLY A 283 10.79 -12.98 28.98
N ALA A 284 9.61 -13.33 29.47
CA ALA A 284 8.47 -12.42 29.52
C ALA A 284 8.73 -11.20 30.42
N ASN A 285 8.14 -10.05 30.09
CA ASN A 285 8.26 -8.78 30.83
C ASN A 285 9.72 -8.34 31.07
N VAL A 286 10.57 -8.53 30.07
CA VAL A 286 11.96 -8.06 30.10
C VAL A 286 12.02 -6.64 29.51
N ASN A 287 12.74 -5.73 30.18
CA ASN A 287 13.08 -4.43 29.67
C ASN A 287 14.56 -4.40 29.25
N LEU A 288 14.81 -4.03 27.98
CA LEU A 288 16.15 -3.82 27.43
C LEU A 288 16.41 -2.32 27.33
N VAL A 289 17.22 -1.75 28.22
CA VAL A 289 17.48 -0.31 28.30
C VAL A 289 18.65 0.05 27.40
N ALA A 290 18.33 0.67 26.25
CA ALA A 290 19.33 1.08 25.27
C ALA A 290 20.15 2.32 25.72
N PRO A 291 21.43 2.50 25.27
CA PRO A 291 22.13 1.61 24.34
C PRO A 291 22.53 0.28 25.00
N LEU A 292 22.35 -0.84 24.29
CA LEU A 292 22.60 -2.17 24.89
C LEU A 292 23.05 -3.18 23.81
N LYS A 293 24.01 -4.04 24.18
CA LYS A 293 24.39 -5.23 23.41
C LYS A 293 24.12 -6.48 24.24
N VAL A 294 23.33 -7.39 23.68
CA VAL A 294 23.07 -8.72 24.26
C VAL A 294 23.87 -9.74 23.46
N GLY A 295 24.74 -10.50 24.14
CA GLY A 295 25.58 -11.51 23.52
C GLY A 295 24.80 -12.70 22.95
N ASP A 296 25.44 -13.48 22.10
CA ASP A 296 24.85 -14.68 21.49
C ASP A 296 24.45 -15.73 22.55
N ASN A 297 23.36 -16.46 22.28
CA ASN A 297 22.86 -17.54 23.14
C ASN A 297 22.61 -17.12 24.59
N THR A 298 22.45 -15.84 24.88
CA THR A 298 22.14 -15.34 26.21
C THR A 298 20.71 -15.74 26.63
N TYR A 299 20.54 -16.17 27.86
CA TYR A 299 19.25 -16.42 28.49
C TYR A 299 18.92 -15.29 29.46
N ILE A 300 17.87 -14.52 29.21
CA ILE A 300 17.40 -13.44 30.08
C ILE A 300 16.14 -13.92 30.78
N ALA A 301 16.22 -14.01 32.13
CA ALA A 301 15.10 -14.46 32.96
C ALA A 301 13.93 -13.47 32.91
N ALA A 302 12.70 -13.99 32.97
CA ALA A 302 11.49 -13.17 32.96
C ALA A 302 11.51 -12.10 34.08
N GLY A 303 10.94 -10.90 33.76
CA GLY A 303 10.88 -9.75 34.69
C GLY A 303 12.22 -9.04 34.93
N THR A 304 13.23 -9.31 34.11
CA THR A 304 14.55 -8.67 34.23
C THR A 304 14.58 -7.33 33.50
N THR A 305 15.17 -6.31 34.15
CA THR A 305 15.56 -5.06 33.49
C THR A 305 17.06 -5.10 33.22
N VAL A 306 17.45 -5.15 31.92
CA VAL A 306 18.85 -5.22 31.48
C VAL A 306 19.34 -3.82 31.18
N THR A 307 20.38 -3.38 31.88
CA THR A 307 20.95 -2.02 31.77
C THR A 307 22.44 -2.00 31.40
N LYS A 308 23.04 -3.18 31.24
CA LYS A 308 24.46 -3.36 30.89
C LYS A 308 24.59 -4.44 29.83
N ASP A 309 25.59 -4.31 28.97
CA ASP A 309 25.93 -5.32 27.97
C ASP A 309 26.11 -6.69 28.60
N THR A 310 25.69 -7.73 27.88
CA THR A 310 25.82 -9.13 28.34
C THR A 310 26.85 -9.89 27.52
N THR A 311 27.43 -10.91 28.08
CA THR A 311 28.35 -11.81 27.39
C THR A 311 27.61 -12.89 26.60
N ASP A 312 28.28 -13.50 25.64
CA ASP A 312 27.79 -14.70 24.96
C ASP A 312 27.57 -15.85 25.98
N ASN A 313 26.55 -16.66 25.73
CA ASN A 313 26.14 -17.79 26.59
C ASN A 313 25.84 -17.39 28.04
N GLY A 314 25.49 -16.11 28.26
CA GLY A 314 25.23 -15.57 29.57
C GLY A 314 23.84 -15.96 30.12
N PHE A 315 23.71 -16.05 31.45
CA PHE A 315 22.44 -16.09 32.16
C PHE A 315 22.25 -14.79 32.91
N VAL A 316 21.20 -14.02 32.54
CA VAL A 316 20.94 -12.67 33.08
C VAL A 316 19.67 -12.69 33.90
N ILE A 317 19.78 -12.26 35.15
CA ILE A 317 18.67 -12.12 36.09
C ILE A 317 18.81 -10.84 36.90
N GLY A 318 17.78 -9.98 36.83
CA GLY A 318 17.78 -8.68 37.51
C GLY A 318 16.37 -8.35 37.99
N ARG A 319 15.91 -9.07 39.02
CA ARG A 319 14.61 -8.87 39.66
C ARG A 319 14.72 -9.08 41.17
N VAL A 320 13.80 -8.49 41.93
CA VAL A 320 13.71 -8.69 43.38
C VAL A 320 13.34 -10.14 43.75
N ARG A 321 13.72 -10.59 44.93
CA ARG A 321 13.30 -11.89 45.43
C ARG A 321 11.86 -11.81 45.92
N GLN A 322 11.10 -12.86 45.70
CA GLN A 322 9.73 -12.99 46.22
C GLN A 322 9.75 -13.13 47.74
N GLU A 323 8.88 -12.39 48.42
CA GLU A 323 8.56 -12.54 49.83
C GLU A 323 7.10 -12.93 49.99
N ASN A 324 6.81 -13.96 50.75
CA ASN A 324 5.45 -14.35 51.13
C ASN A 324 5.13 -13.77 52.49
N LYS A 325 4.08 -12.99 52.61
CA LYS A 325 3.59 -12.39 53.85
C LYS A 325 2.14 -12.78 54.07
N GLU A 326 1.77 -13.10 55.32
CA GLU A 326 0.37 -13.33 55.67
C GLU A 326 -0.43 -12.03 55.60
N ILE A 327 -1.64 -12.12 55.08
CA ILE A 327 -2.60 -11.01 55.14
C ILE A 327 -3.17 -10.98 56.57
N LYS A 328 -2.90 -9.90 57.30
CA LYS A 328 -3.56 -9.69 58.58
C LYS A 328 -5.06 -9.50 58.37
N PRO A 329 -5.95 -10.27 59.05
CA PRO A 329 -7.37 -10.03 58.94
C PRO A 329 -7.69 -8.60 59.39
N LYS A 330 -8.66 -7.97 58.71
CA LYS A 330 -9.18 -6.64 59.05
C LYS A 330 -10.00 -6.71 60.31
#